data_047aadd06ac8fb51266310e3eed22fa4
#
_entry.id   047aadd06ac8fb51266310e3eed22fa4
#
_cell.length_a   1.000
_cell.length_b   1.000
_cell.length_c   1.000
_cell.angle_alpha   90.00
_cell.angle_beta   90.00
_cell.angle_gamma   90.00
#
_symmetry.space_group_name_H-M   'P 1'
#
loop_
_entity.id
_entity.type
_entity.pdbx_description
1 polymer ?
#
loop_
_entity_poly.entity_id
_entity_poly.type
_entity_poly.pdbx_seq_one_letter_code
_entity_poly.pdbx_strand_id
1 'polypeptide(L)'
;MILSLVLMFGEAMVLHQNGLQRHDSMYIFLLPCMYFLFSAALHFRGRQKKALRSVPLIVSIIHPMVIIAVRGVAGLLHMQDFLVHNSLVNYVVVCTISAAAACMLAVLWERNGRKQKHNIKTERAYIEINLGNLIYNARTLKKAMPKDCSLMAVVKAEAYGHSAYEIAVCLEKNNIKSFAVATIDECIRLRKYGISGDILILGYTDVHRAGELKKYRLTQTLIDYEYAGKLNRQGVCIKAHIKIDSGMHRLGFACDDINSIKNAFKMKYLKIEGAFTHLSSCDSLKRDDIDFTQRQIQRFYHAINLLEDCGISVPELHIQSSYGLLNYSGLKCDYVRVGIALYGVLSTPWDKTALQPELRPVMSLKAKIAMTREVAEGEYVGYGRAFRAVCDSKIAVLPIGYADGFPRTLSCGNAGVLIGGRIAPVIGRICMDQLMVDITGIEGVRAGDTAVLIGSSADSFISAPDIAESYGSISNELLARMGARLPVVVKNVK
;
A
#
# COMPACT_ATOMS: atom_id res chain seq x y z
N MET A 1 -32.35 -25.52 3.69
CA MET A 1 -32.56 -24.23 4.36
C MET A 1 -34.06 -23.92 4.52
N ILE A 2 -34.81 -23.63 3.44
CA ILE A 2 -36.24 -23.26 3.55
C ILE A 2 -37.04 -24.36 4.27
N LEU A 3 -36.85 -25.63 3.92
CA LEU A 3 -37.53 -26.75 4.59
C LEU A 3 -37.20 -26.84 6.09
N SER A 4 -35.92 -26.61 6.48
CA SER A 4 -35.50 -26.61 7.89
C SER A 4 -36.09 -25.45 8.69
N LEU A 5 -36.27 -24.30 8.05
CA LEU A 5 -36.96 -23.15 8.63
C LEU A 5 -38.45 -23.47 8.83
N VAL A 6 -39.11 -24.02 7.81
CA VAL A 6 -40.54 -24.40 7.90
C VAL A 6 -40.76 -25.44 9.00
N LEU A 7 -39.89 -26.46 9.09
CA LEU A 7 -39.97 -27.50 10.12
C LEU A 7 -39.71 -26.89 11.53
N MET A 8 -38.78 -25.96 11.69
CA MET A 8 -38.53 -25.29 12.94
C MET A 8 -39.74 -24.46 13.38
N PHE A 9 -40.36 -23.71 12.44
CA PHE A 9 -41.59 -22.96 12.74
C PHE A 9 -42.78 -23.91 13.06
N GLY A 10 -42.92 -25.04 12.34
CA GLY A 10 -43.93 -26.05 12.63
C GLY A 10 -43.74 -26.65 14.02
N GLU A 11 -42.52 -27.01 14.40
CA GLU A 11 -42.17 -27.48 15.75
C GLU A 11 -42.53 -26.44 16.84
N ALA A 12 -42.16 -25.17 16.59
CA ALA A 12 -42.50 -24.08 17.52
C ALA A 12 -44.00 -23.91 17.74
N MET A 13 -44.81 -24.00 16.64
CA MET A 13 -46.26 -23.94 16.72
C MET A 13 -46.86 -25.11 17.53
N VAL A 14 -46.40 -26.33 17.25
CA VAL A 14 -46.91 -27.56 17.94
C VAL A 14 -46.55 -27.51 19.42
N LEU A 15 -45.34 -27.12 19.79
CA LEU A 15 -44.92 -27.02 21.19
C LEU A 15 -45.70 -25.92 21.93
N HIS A 16 -45.95 -24.79 21.25
CA HIS A 16 -46.73 -23.68 21.81
C HIS A 16 -48.20 -24.07 22.06
N GLN A 17 -48.84 -24.72 21.06
CA GLN A 17 -50.24 -25.19 21.17
C GLN A 17 -50.48 -26.22 22.28
N ASN A 18 -49.45 -27.01 22.58
CA ASN A 18 -49.54 -28.07 23.61
C ASN A 18 -49.01 -27.62 24.99
N GLY A 19 -48.61 -26.35 25.18
CA GLY A 19 -48.10 -25.85 26.44
C GLY A 19 -46.81 -26.48 26.95
N LEU A 20 -46.05 -27.16 26.03
CA LEU A 20 -44.86 -27.91 26.37
C LEU A 20 -43.57 -27.07 26.29
N GLN A 21 -43.69 -25.81 26.03
CA GLN A 21 -42.53 -24.95 25.81
C GLN A 21 -41.88 -24.56 27.14
N ARG A 22 -40.72 -25.16 27.44
CA ARG A 22 -39.94 -24.84 28.66
C ARG A 22 -38.82 -23.80 28.42
N HIS A 23 -38.31 -23.69 27.19
CA HIS A 23 -37.24 -22.70 26.85
C HIS A 23 -37.19 -22.49 25.34
N ASP A 24 -37.05 -21.26 24.87
CA ASP A 24 -37.04 -20.82 23.47
C ASP A 24 -35.81 -21.29 22.68
N SER A 25 -34.86 -21.95 23.32
CA SER A 25 -33.59 -22.41 22.71
C SER A 25 -33.52 -23.90 22.35
N MET A 26 -34.58 -24.67 22.57
CA MET A 26 -34.56 -26.14 22.47
C MET A 26 -35.39 -26.71 21.29
N TYR A 27 -35.35 -26.03 20.14
CA TYR A 27 -35.95 -26.62 18.93
C TYR A 27 -35.00 -27.62 18.27
N ILE A 28 -35.48 -28.83 17.99
CA ILE A 28 -34.69 -29.89 17.34
C ILE A 28 -34.19 -29.44 15.95
N PHE A 29 -35.02 -28.69 15.23
CA PHE A 29 -34.67 -28.19 13.89
C PHE A 29 -33.81 -26.91 13.91
N LEU A 30 -33.48 -26.36 15.05
CA LEU A 30 -32.58 -25.19 15.17
C LEU A 30 -31.16 -25.54 14.67
N LEU A 31 -30.61 -26.68 15.05
CA LEU A 31 -29.29 -27.14 14.63
C LEU A 31 -29.17 -27.33 13.10
N PRO A 32 -30.07 -28.05 12.42
CA PRO A 32 -30.09 -28.14 10.96
C PRO A 32 -30.26 -26.76 10.30
N CYS A 33 -31.12 -25.90 10.84
CA CYS A 33 -31.33 -24.56 10.31
C CYS A 33 -30.06 -23.72 10.38
N MET A 34 -29.36 -23.73 11.52
CA MET A 34 -28.07 -23.04 11.70
C MET A 34 -26.99 -23.60 10.78
N TYR A 35 -26.93 -24.93 10.61
CA TYR A 35 -26.03 -25.60 9.66
C TYR A 35 -26.24 -25.11 8.22
N PHE A 36 -27.49 -25.09 7.75
CA PHE A 36 -27.80 -24.64 6.39
C PHE A 36 -27.61 -23.16 6.18
N LEU A 37 -27.90 -22.33 7.18
CA LEU A 37 -27.58 -20.88 7.15
C LEU A 37 -26.08 -20.64 7.07
N PHE A 38 -25.31 -21.37 7.88
CA PHE A 38 -23.86 -21.31 7.86
C PHE A 38 -23.28 -21.80 6.52
N SER A 39 -23.77 -22.91 6.00
CA SER A 39 -23.38 -23.45 4.69
C SER A 39 -23.75 -22.49 3.55
N ALA A 40 -24.93 -21.87 3.59
CA ALA A 40 -25.33 -20.86 2.62
C ALA A 40 -24.41 -19.63 2.69
N ALA A 41 -24.04 -19.19 3.90
CA ALA A 41 -23.11 -18.08 4.10
C ALA A 41 -21.70 -18.40 3.55
N LEU A 42 -21.24 -19.65 3.66
CA LEU A 42 -19.98 -20.13 3.07
C LEU A 42 -20.01 -20.18 1.53
N HIS A 43 -21.18 -20.51 0.94
CA HIS A 43 -21.36 -20.58 -0.52
C HIS A 43 -21.62 -19.22 -1.17
N PHE A 44 -21.90 -18.18 -0.39
CA PHE A 44 -21.94 -16.83 -0.92
C PHE A 44 -20.54 -16.44 -1.39
N ARG A 45 -20.26 -16.58 -2.68
CA ARG A 45 -19.05 -16.14 -3.38
C ARG A 45 -18.94 -14.60 -3.46
N GLY A 46 -19.47 -13.89 -2.48
CA GLY A 46 -19.18 -12.49 -2.25
C GLY A 46 -17.83 -12.36 -1.57
N ARG A 47 -17.02 -11.32 -1.95
CA ARG A 47 -15.74 -11.00 -1.33
C ARG A 47 -15.80 -11.18 0.18
N GLN A 48 -15.13 -12.22 0.68
CA GLN A 48 -15.02 -12.52 2.12
C GLN A 48 -14.27 -11.37 2.82
N LYS A 49 -15.00 -10.45 3.39
CA LYS A 49 -14.41 -9.51 4.36
C LYS A 49 -13.96 -10.36 5.56
N LYS A 50 -12.68 -10.29 5.95
CA LYS A 50 -12.15 -11.00 7.13
C LYS A 50 -13.02 -10.77 8.38
N ALA A 51 -13.59 -9.56 8.52
CA ALA A 51 -14.54 -9.20 9.55
C ALA A 51 -15.77 -10.12 9.62
N LEU A 52 -16.30 -10.56 8.48
CA LEU A 52 -17.49 -11.40 8.45
C LEU A 52 -17.24 -12.85 8.90
N ARG A 53 -15.98 -13.31 8.92
CA ARG A 53 -15.62 -14.65 9.46
C ARG A 53 -15.78 -14.74 10.98
N SER A 54 -15.64 -13.64 11.68
CA SER A 54 -15.79 -13.57 13.14
C SER A 54 -17.24 -13.34 13.58
N VAL A 55 -18.13 -12.93 12.68
CA VAL A 55 -19.53 -12.63 13.03
C VAL A 55 -20.24 -13.81 13.70
N PRO A 56 -20.18 -15.07 13.22
CA PRO A 56 -20.83 -16.18 13.89
C PRO A 56 -20.36 -16.41 15.33
N LEU A 57 -19.06 -16.28 15.56
CA LEU A 57 -18.48 -16.40 16.90
C LEU A 57 -18.96 -15.26 17.81
N ILE A 58 -18.94 -14.03 17.31
CA ILE A 58 -19.39 -12.85 18.05
C ILE A 58 -20.89 -12.97 18.38
N VAL A 59 -21.72 -13.43 17.42
CA VAL A 59 -23.15 -13.71 17.66
C VAL A 59 -23.32 -14.70 18.80
N SER A 60 -22.58 -15.83 18.80
CA SER A 60 -22.67 -16.84 19.85
C SER A 60 -22.36 -16.30 21.25
N ILE A 61 -21.44 -15.35 21.35
CA ILE A 61 -21.03 -14.74 22.62
C ILE A 61 -22.04 -13.71 23.11
N ILE A 62 -22.56 -12.86 22.20
CA ILE A 62 -23.42 -11.73 22.62
C ILE A 62 -24.92 -12.10 22.68
N HIS A 63 -25.35 -13.17 22.00
CA HIS A 63 -26.75 -13.55 21.92
C HIS A 63 -27.43 -13.70 23.29
N PRO A 64 -26.85 -14.37 24.31
CA PRO A 64 -27.44 -14.44 25.65
C PRO A 64 -27.60 -13.05 26.31
N MET A 65 -26.63 -12.15 26.09
CA MET A 65 -26.69 -10.80 26.61
C MET A 65 -27.82 -9.97 25.98
N VAL A 66 -28.02 -10.15 24.66
CA VAL A 66 -29.11 -9.50 23.92
C VAL A 66 -30.47 -9.98 24.43
N ILE A 67 -30.63 -11.28 24.69
CA ILE A 67 -31.88 -11.82 25.28
C ILE A 67 -32.19 -11.13 26.61
N ILE A 68 -31.20 -11.02 27.51
CA ILE A 68 -31.36 -10.36 28.80
C ILE A 68 -31.73 -8.87 28.63
N ALA A 69 -31.04 -8.19 27.70
CA ALA A 69 -31.31 -6.77 27.43
C ALA A 69 -32.71 -6.56 26.84
N VAL A 70 -33.18 -7.36 25.91
CA VAL A 70 -34.52 -7.28 25.32
C VAL A 70 -35.59 -7.51 26.38
N ARG A 71 -35.42 -8.50 27.27
CA ARG A 71 -36.34 -8.75 28.39
C ARG A 71 -36.37 -7.61 29.39
N GLY A 72 -35.20 -7.04 29.71
CA GLY A 72 -35.11 -5.88 30.60
C GLY A 72 -35.83 -4.65 30.06
N VAL A 73 -35.61 -4.33 28.77
CA VAL A 73 -36.24 -3.20 28.07
C VAL A 73 -37.78 -3.44 27.97
N ALA A 74 -38.21 -4.66 27.66
CA ALA A 74 -39.62 -5.02 27.60
C ALA A 74 -40.31 -4.83 28.97
N GLY A 75 -39.60 -5.15 30.06
CA GLY A 75 -40.08 -4.92 31.41
C GLY A 75 -40.26 -3.43 31.73
N LEU A 76 -39.28 -2.60 31.37
CA LEU A 76 -39.31 -1.16 31.58
C LEU A 76 -40.39 -0.44 30.77
N LEU A 77 -40.68 -0.93 29.57
CA LEU A 77 -41.67 -0.35 28.65
C LEU A 77 -43.07 -0.94 28.80
N HIS A 78 -43.28 -1.86 29.74
CA HIS A 78 -44.55 -2.61 29.93
C HIS A 78 -45.00 -3.35 28.65
N MET A 79 -44.08 -3.78 27.79
CA MET A 79 -44.33 -4.49 26.53
C MET A 79 -44.01 -5.98 26.61
N GLN A 80 -44.10 -6.60 27.80
CA GLN A 80 -43.69 -7.99 28.01
C GLN A 80 -44.52 -8.96 27.17
N ASP A 81 -45.82 -8.76 27.04
CA ASP A 81 -46.72 -9.62 26.27
C ASP A 81 -46.38 -9.64 24.77
N PHE A 82 -45.94 -8.50 24.25
CA PHE A 82 -45.56 -8.38 22.82
C PHE A 82 -44.14 -8.83 22.54
N LEU A 83 -43.16 -8.41 23.35
CA LEU A 83 -41.71 -8.61 23.06
C LEU A 83 -41.14 -9.89 23.70
N VAL A 84 -41.76 -10.43 24.76
CA VAL A 84 -41.21 -11.60 25.49
C VAL A 84 -42.14 -12.81 25.38
N HIS A 85 -43.45 -12.62 25.62
CA HIS A 85 -44.41 -13.74 25.58
C HIS A 85 -44.76 -14.18 24.15
N ASN A 86 -44.59 -13.31 23.15
CA ASN A 86 -44.71 -13.71 21.76
C ASN A 86 -43.36 -14.30 21.25
N SER A 87 -43.25 -15.62 21.25
CA SER A 87 -42.02 -16.35 20.90
C SER A 87 -41.46 -15.97 19.54
N LEU A 88 -42.31 -15.74 18.53
CA LEU A 88 -41.88 -15.35 17.19
C LEU A 88 -41.27 -13.95 17.18
N VAL A 89 -41.95 -12.98 17.80
CA VAL A 89 -41.48 -11.60 17.88
C VAL A 89 -40.15 -11.51 18.65
N ASN A 90 -40.08 -12.18 19.79
CA ASN A 90 -38.85 -12.26 20.61
C ASN A 90 -37.69 -12.80 19.81
N TYR A 91 -37.90 -13.95 19.12
CA TYR A 91 -36.86 -14.59 18.30
C TYR A 91 -36.35 -13.66 17.18
N VAL A 92 -37.27 -13.05 16.42
CA VAL A 92 -36.88 -12.13 15.32
C VAL A 92 -36.12 -10.91 15.83
N VAL A 93 -36.61 -10.30 16.92
CA VAL A 93 -35.97 -9.12 17.51
C VAL A 93 -34.58 -9.47 18.04
N VAL A 94 -34.45 -10.52 18.84
CA VAL A 94 -33.16 -10.95 19.41
C VAL A 94 -32.15 -11.33 18.31
N CYS A 95 -32.57 -12.10 17.31
CA CYS A 95 -31.68 -12.47 16.20
C CYS A 95 -31.24 -11.26 15.40
N THR A 96 -32.13 -10.31 15.12
CA THR A 96 -31.80 -9.11 14.34
C THR A 96 -30.83 -8.21 15.10
N ILE A 97 -31.08 -7.97 16.39
CA ILE A 97 -30.19 -7.16 17.24
C ILE A 97 -28.83 -7.84 17.40
N SER A 98 -28.79 -9.16 17.63
CA SER A 98 -27.55 -9.92 17.77
C SER A 98 -26.73 -9.88 16.49
N ALA A 99 -27.34 -10.05 15.32
CA ALA A 99 -26.66 -9.97 14.02
C ALA A 99 -26.13 -8.56 13.74
N ALA A 100 -26.94 -7.53 14.00
CA ALA A 100 -26.55 -6.15 13.80
C ALA A 100 -25.37 -5.74 14.73
N ALA A 101 -25.45 -6.09 16.02
CA ALA A 101 -24.39 -5.84 16.99
C ALA A 101 -23.09 -6.59 16.64
N ALA A 102 -23.19 -7.85 16.22
CA ALA A 102 -22.02 -8.62 15.79
C ALA A 102 -21.37 -8.05 14.53
N CYS A 103 -22.15 -7.63 13.55
CA CYS A 103 -21.64 -6.94 12.36
C CYS A 103 -20.94 -5.62 12.72
N MET A 104 -21.54 -4.84 13.61
CA MET A 104 -20.96 -3.58 14.11
C MET A 104 -19.64 -3.83 14.85
N LEU A 105 -19.60 -4.79 15.77
CA LEU A 105 -18.39 -5.16 16.51
C LEU A 105 -17.30 -5.71 15.59
N ALA A 106 -17.65 -6.55 14.60
CA ALA A 106 -16.71 -7.06 13.63
C ALA A 106 -16.08 -5.94 12.78
N VAL A 107 -16.87 -4.93 12.37
CA VAL A 107 -16.39 -3.75 11.65
C VAL A 107 -15.51 -2.86 12.55
N LEU A 108 -15.91 -2.66 13.81
CA LEU A 108 -15.10 -1.91 14.77
C LEU A 108 -13.79 -2.62 15.09
N TRP A 109 -13.81 -3.93 15.25
CA TRP A 109 -12.61 -4.74 15.44
C TRP A 109 -11.66 -4.66 14.24
N GLU A 110 -12.20 -4.76 13.02
CA GLU A 110 -11.38 -4.58 11.79
C GLU A 110 -10.80 -3.15 11.69
N ARG A 111 -11.55 -2.14 12.13
CA ARG A 111 -11.06 -0.74 12.21
C ARG A 111 -9.98 -0.56 13.28
N ASN A 112 -10.14 -1.15 14.45
CA ASN A 112 -9.16 -1.05 15.55
C ASN A 112 -7.92 -1.91 15.30
N GLY A 113 -8.05 -3.08 14.67
CA GLY A 113 -6.91 -3.91 14.27
C GLY A 113 -5.96 -3.24 13.27
N ARG A 114 -6.45 -2.20 12.56
CA ARG A 114 -5.62 -1.37 11.65
C ARG A 114 -4.83 -0.28 12.37
N LYS A 115 -5.04 -0.05 13.65
CA LYS A 115 -4.35 0.94 14.48
C LYS A 115 -3.46 0.29 15.53
N GLN A 116 -2.75 -0.78 15.19
CA GLN A 116 -1.63 -1.19 16.03
C GLN A 116 -0.59 -0.07 15.96
N LYS A 117 -0.64 0.86 16.93
CA LYS A 117 0.44 1.82 17.15
C LYS A 117 1.64 1.01 17.59
N HIS A 118 2.56 0.78 16.66
CA HIS A 118 3.83 0.17 16.98
C HIS A 118 4.58 1.05 17.98
N ASN A 119 5.02 0.45 19.07
CA ASN A 119 5.80 1.15 20.06
C ASN A 119 7.29 0.94 19.73
N ILE A 120 7.96 2.00 19.33
CA ILE A 120 9.40 1.99 18.99
C ILE A 120 10.25 1.28 20.05
N LYS A 121 9.84 1.36 21.33
CA LYS A 121 10.60 0.75 22.43
C LYS A 121 10.58 -0.78 22.38
N THR A 122 9.56 -1.39 21.79
CA THR A 122 9.37 -2.85 21.76
C THR A 122 9.71 -3.48 20.41
N GLU A 123 9.92 -2.68 19.37
CA GLU A 123 10.21 -3.20 18.04
C GLU A 123 11.69 -3.54 17.88
N ARG A 124 11.98 -4.73 17.32
CA ARG A 124 13.35 -5.20 17.03
C ARG A 124 14.03 -4.36 15.94
N ALA A 125 13.29 -4.06 14.90
CA ALA A 125 13.66 -3.21 13.77
C ALA A 125 12.40 -2.58 13.19
N TYR A 126 12.50 -1.39 12.62
CA TYR A 126 11.36 -0.62 12.12
C TYR A 126 11.76 0.40 11.07
N ILE A 127 10.76 0.75 10.26
CA ILE A 127 10.82 1.88 9.32
C ILE A 127 10.23 3.10 10.02
N GLU A 128 10.99 4.17 10.14
CA GLU A 128 10.50 5.45 10.65
C GLU A 128 10.19 6.39 9.48
N ILE A 129 8.95 6.92 9.41
CA ILE A 129 8.48 7.80 8.36
C ILE A 129 8.28 9.21 8.89
N ASN A 130 8.94 10.17 8.25
CA ASN A 130 8.79 11.59 8.54
C ASN A 130 7.80 12.24 7.57
N LEU A 131 6.55 12.38 7.97
CA LEU A 131 5.51 12.99 7.16
C LEU A 131 5.71 14.50 6.94
N GLY A 132 6.45 15.17 7.83
CA GLY A 132 6.85 16.58 7.64
C GLY A 132 7.76 16.75 6.44
N ASN A 133 8.76 15.85 6.29
CA ASN A 133 9.64 15.83 5.12
C ASN A 133 8.86 15.53 3.84
N LEU A 134 7.88 14.61 3.89
CA LEU A 134 7.01 14.32 2.75
C LEU A 134 6.28 15.58 2.26
N ILE A 135 5.66 16.32 3.16
CA ILE A 135 4.93 17.55 2.81
C ILE A 135 5.87 18.66 2.36
N TYR A 136 7.03 18.77 2.99
CA TYR A 136 8.09 19.70 2.54
C TYR A 136 8.48 19.38 1.09
N ASN A 137 8.82 18.14 0.77
CA ASN A 137 9.18 17.71 -0.58
C ASN A 137 8.06 17.98 -1.58
N ALA A 138 6.82 17.62 -1.24
CA ALA A 138 5.67 17.87 -2.10
C ALA A 138 5.48 19.36 -2.43
N ARG A 139 5.66 20.24 -1.43
CA ARG A 139 5.58 21.69 -1.63
C ARG A 139 6.74 22.21 -2.48
N THR A 140 7.95 21.72 -2.23
CA THR A 140 9.15 22.09 -2.99
C THR A 140 9.02 21.68 -4.46
N LEU A 141 8.56 20.46 -4.74
CA LEU A 141 8.33 19.97 -6.10
C LEU A 141 7.18 20.70 -6.80
N LYS A 142 6.10 21.05 -6.09
CA LYS A 142 5.03 21.88 -6.65
C LYS A 142 5.51 23.25 -7.14
N LYS A 143 6.48 23.87 -6.47
CA LYS A 143 7.06 25.16 -6.92
C LYS A 143 7.84 25.04 -8.22
N ALA A 144 8.35 23.85 -8.56
CA ALA A 144 9.08 23.58 -9.79
C ALA A 144 8.15 23.22 -10.96
N MET A 145 6.86 22.96 -10.70
CA MET A 145 5.87 22.57 -11.72
C MET A 145 5.35 23.79 -12.49
N PRO A 146 4.86 23.60 -13.73
CA PRO A 146 4.08 24.60 -14.45
C PRO A 146 2.87 25.05 -13.60
N LYS A 147 2.43 26.34 -13.79
CA LYS A 147 1.40 26.95 -12.93
C LYS A 147 0.09 26.18 -12.88
N ASP A 148 -0.38 25.64 -14.00
CA ASP A 148 -1.68 24.96 -14.12
C ASP A 148 -1.58 23.44 -14.00
N CYS A 149 -0.42 22.95 -13.55
CA CYS A 149 -0.14 21.53 -13.44
C CYS A 149 -0.39 21.02 -12.03
N SER A 150 -0.96 19.83 -11.93
CA SER A 150 -1.23 19.15 -10.66
C SER A 150 -0.24 18.03 -10.37
N LEU A 151 0.07 17.82 -9.09
CA LEU A 151 0.92 16.73 -8.64
C LEU A 151 0.11 15.44 -8.55
N MET A 152 0.49 14.43 -9.33
CA MET A 152 0.02 13.05 -9.20
C MET A 152 1.06 12.24 -8.41
N ALA A 153 0.73 11.86 -7.18
CA ALA A 153 1.64 11.12 -6.32
C ALA A 153 1.71 9.65 -6.70
N VAL A 154 2.91 9.17 -7.05
CA VAL A 154 3.14 7.75 -7.37
C VAL A 154 3.40 6.98 -6.08
N VAL A 155 2.41 6.20 -5.64
CA VAL A 155 2.40 5.47 -4.36
C VAL A 155 2.37 3.95 -4.54
N LYS A 156 2.84 3.44 -5.69
CA LYS A 156 2.98 2.01 -5.98
C LYS A 156 4.02 1.34 -5.06
N ALA A 157 3.98 0.02 -4.96
CA ALA A 157 4.88 -0.79 -4.13
C ALA A 157 4.94 -0.29 -2.67
N GLU A 158 3.76 -0.15 -2.02
CA GLU A 158 3.61 0.41 -0.68
C GLU A 158 4.24 1.81 -0.53
N ALA A 159 4.04 2.68 -1.54
CA ALA A 159 4.65 4.00 -1.60
C ALA A 159 6.19 3.91 -1.55
N TYR A 160 6.77 3.06 -2.39
CA TYR A 160 8.21 2.75 -2.37
C TYR A 160 8.69 2.29 -0.99
N GLY A 161 7.92 1.41 -0.34
CA GLY A 161 8.23 0.89 0.99
C GLY A 161 7.88 1.81 2.17
N HIS A 162 7.35 3.02 1.91
CA HIS A 162 7.05 4.02 2.93
C HIS A 162 5.67 3.86 3.59
N SER A 163 4.94 2.77 3.36
CA SER A 163 3.53 2.58 3.73
C SER A 163 2.56 3.44 2.90
N ALA A 164 1.91 2.81 1.94
CA ALA A 164 0.92 3.49 1.08
C ALA A 164 -0.20 4.16 1.88
N TYR A 165 -0.57 3.60 3.04
CA TYR A 165 -1.57 4.18 3.92
C TYR A 165 -1.14 5.53 4.49
N GLU A 166 0.01 5.56 5.17
CA GLU A 166 0.49 6.78 5.85
C GLU A 166 0.77 7.89 4.84
N ILE A 167 1.40 7.54 3.73
CA ILE A 167 1.75 8.48 2.67
C ILE A 167 0.50 9.05 1.99
N ALA A 168 -0.40 8.18 1.49
CA ALA A 168 -1.56 8.65 0.73
C ALA A 168 -2.54 9.46 1.59
N VAL A 169 -2.80 9.04 2.83
CA VAL A 169 -3.66 9.78 3.76
C VAL A 169 -3.07 11.15 4.10
N CYS A 170 -1.74 11.22 4.32
CA CYS A 170 -1.07 12.49 4.58
C CYS A 170 -1.15 13.44 3.39
N LEU A 171 -0.89 12.93 2.18
CA LEU A 171 -0.94 13.72 0.95
C LEU A 171 -2.36 14.22 0.64
N GLU A 172 -3.38 13.38 0.78
CA GLU A 172 -4.77 13.76 0.53
C GLU A 172 -5.24 14.86 1.49
N LYS A 173 -4.86 14.77 2.78
CA LYS A 173 -5.11 15.82 3.77
C LYS A 173 -4.42 17.15 3.45
N ASN A 174 -3.36 17.11 2.65
CA ASN A 174 -2.62 18.28 2.18
C ASN A 174 -2.94 18.67 0.73
N ASN A 175 -4.18 18.38 0.28
CA ASN A 175 -4.73 18.75 -1.04
C ASN A 175 -3.95 18.16 -2.24
N ILE A 176 -3.37 16.98 -2.10
CA ILE A 176 -2.86 16.16 -3.21
C ILE A 176 -3.85 15.02 -3.40
N LYS A 177 -4.70 15.13 -4.42
CA LYS A 177 -5.85 14.25 -4.62
C LYS A 177 -5.70 13.31 -5.81
N SER A 178 -4.57 13.34 -6.51
CA SER A 178 -4.29 12.47 -7.66
C SER A 178 -3.18 11.51 -7.30
N PHE A 179 -3.43 10.22 -7.48
CA PHE A 179 -2.51 9.14 -7.13
C PHE A 179 -2.30 8.20 -8.33
N ALA A 180 -1.12 7.60 -8.41
CA ALA A 180 -0.85 6.56 -9.39
C ALA A 180 -0.20 5.34 -8.71
N VAL A 181 -0.66 4.15 -9.10
CA VAL A 181 -0.17 2.87 -8.59
C VAL A 181 0.08 1.89 -9.74
N ALA A 182 0.67 0.73 -9.47
CA ALA A 182 0.98 -0.25 -10.50
C ALA A 182 -0.18 -1.21 -10.78
N THR A 183 -0.96 -1.57 -9.77
CA THR A 183 -1.95 -2.66 -9.84
C THR A 183 -3.31 -2.25 -9.28
N ILE A 184 -4.36 -2.93 -9.76
CA ILE A 184 -5.72 -2.73 -9.24
C ILE A 184 -5.83 -3.04 -7.74
N ASP A 185 -5.05 -4.00 -7.23
CA ASP A 185 -5.11 -4.38 -5.81
C ASP A 185 -4.53 -3.30 -4.90
N GLU A 186 -3.49 -2.58 -5.37
CA GLU A 186 -3.00 -1.37 -4.69
C GLU A 186 -4.08 -0.29 -4.64
N CYS A 187 -4.78 -0.03 -5.76
CA CYS A 187 -5.91 0.91 -5.79
C CYS A 187 -6.99 0.54 -4.78
N ILE A 188 -7.41 -0.73 -4.78
CA ILE A 188 -8.45 -1.22 -3.88
C ILE A 188 -8.03 -1.04 -2.42
N ARG A 189 -6.74 -1.24 -2.11
CA ARG A 189 -6.21 -0.97 -0.76
C ARG A 189 -6.31 0.51 -0.41
N LEU A 190 -5.90 1.42 -1.31
CA LEU A 190 -6.04 2.87 -1.10
C LEU A 190 -7.50 3.27 -0.85
N ARG A 191 -8.45 2.76 -1.66
CA ARG A 191 -9.89 3.00 -1.43
C ARG A 191 -10.36 2.50 -0.06
N LYS A 192 -9.85 1.33 0.39
CA LYS A 192 -10.15 0.81 1.74
C LYS A 192 -9.53 1.65 2.86
N TYR A 193 -8.44 2.36 2.58
CA TYR A 193 -7.85 3.33 3.49
C TYR A 193 -8.61 4.66 3.55
N GLY A 194 -9.63 4.84 2.70
CA GLY A 194 -10.48 6.02 2.67
C GLY A 194 -10.05 7.09 1.67
N ILE A 195 -9.05 6.80 0.82
CA ILE A 195 -8.63 7.74 -0.23
C ILE A 195 -9.78 7.96 -1.20
N SER A 196 -10.18 9.21 -1.37
CA SER A 196 -11.30 9.66 -2.20
C SER A 196 -10.87 10.19 -3.57
N GLY A 197 -9.65 10.72 -3.66
CA GLY A 197 -9.06 11.32 -4.86
C GLY A 197 -8.94 10.36 -6.04
N ASP A 198 -8.53 10.84 -7.19
CA ASP A 198 -8.38 10.04 -8.40
C ASP A 198 -7.20 9.07 -8.29
N ILE A 199 -7.38 7.84 -8.77
CA ILE A 199 -6.34 6.82 -8.73
C ILE A 199 -6.19 6.20 -10.13
N LEU A 200 -5.01 6.40 -10.72
CA LEU A 200 -4.61 5.84 -12.01
C LEU A 200 -3.83 4.53 -11.79
N ILE A 201 -4.22 3.48 -12.50
CA ILE A 201 -3.46 2.24 -12.62
C ILE A 201 -2.49 2.38 -13.79
N LEU A 202 -1.18 2.40 -13.52
CA LEU A 202 -0.15 2.55 -14.56
C LEU A 202 0.12 1.26 -15.34
N GLY A 203 -0.31 0.12 -14.83
CA GLY A 203 -0.06 -1.20 -15.40
C GLY A 203 -1.30 -1.86 -15.99
N TYR A 204 -1.12 -3.14 -16.34
CA TYR A 204 -2.18 -4.00 -16.83
C TYR A 204 -3.14 -4.43 -15.72
N THR A 205 -4.42 -4.53 -16.05
CA THR A 205 -5.46 -5.15 -15.24
C THR A 205 -6.18 -6.18 -16.08
N ASP A 206 -6.41 -7.38 -15.54
CA ASP A 206 -7.20 -8.41 -16.23
C ASP A 206 -8.61 -7.88 -16.55
N VAL A 207 -9.05 -8.07 -17.79
CA VAL A 207 -10.31 -7.50 -18.27
C VAL A 207 -11.54 -7.99 -17.50
N HIS A 208 -11.50 -9.20 -16.92
CA HIS A 208 -12.57 -9.73 -16.07
C HIS A 208 -12.74 -8.95 -14.75
N ARG A 209 -11.79 -8.09 -14.41
CA ARG A 209 -11.88 -7.18 -13.25
C ARG A 209 -12.51 -5.82 -13.58
N ALA A 210 -13.09 -5.65 -14.78
CA ALA A 210 -13.76 -4.42 -15.20
C ALA A 210 -14.81 -3.92 -14.20
N GLY A 211 -15.60 -4.83 -13.63
CA GLY A 211 -16.57 -4.50 -12.59
C GLY A 211 -15.94 -3.89 -11.32
N GLU A 212 -14.70 -4.25 -11.01
CA GLU A 212 -13.96 -3.67 -9.88
C GLU A 212 -13.44 -2.27 -10.19
N LEU A 213 -12.97 -2.03 -11.42
CA LEU A 213 -12.57 -0.70 -11.89
C LEU A 213 -13.71 0.30 -11.69
N LYS A 214 -14.93 -0.04 -12.13
CA LYS A 214 -16.13 0.78 -11.91
C LYS A 214 -16.49 0.92 -10.43
N LYS A 215 -16.56 -0.20 -9.70
CA LYS A 215 -16.96 -0.23 -8.28
C LYS A 215 -16.10 0.67 -7.40
N TYR A 216 -14.79 0.67 -7.65
CA TYR A 216 -13.84 1.45 -6.89
C TYR A 216 -13.49 2.79 -7.53
N ARG A 217 -14.18 3.19 -8.62
CA ARG A 217 -13.96 4.45 -9.33
C ARG A 217 -12.49 4.65 -9.67
N LEU A 218 -11.91 3.69 -10.41
CA LEU A 218 -10.51 3.67 -10.78
C LEU A 218 -10.34 4.08 -12.25
N THR A 219 -9.25 4.75 -12.56
CA THR A 219 -8.85 5.07 -13.92
C THR A 219 -7.84 4.02 -14.40
N GLN A 220 -8.14 3.35 -15.52
CA GLN A 220 -7.30 2.31 -16.09
C GLN A 220 -6.43 2.85 -17.22
N THR A 221 -5.17 2.48 -17.25
CA THR A 221 -4.30 2.70 -18.41
C THR A 221 -4.67 1.75 -19.55
N LEU A 222 -4.96 2.29 -20.72
CA LEU A 222 -5.08 1.53 -21.96
C LEU A 222 -3.69 1.37 -22.56
N ILE A 223 -3.24 0.12 -22.64
CA ILE A 223 -1.86 -0.23 -23.01
C ILE A 223 -1.67 -0.50 -24.51
N ASP A 224 -2.74 -0.87 -25.20
CA ASP A 224 -2.84 -1.04 -26.64
C ASP A 224 -4.31 -1.11 -27.08
N TYR A 225 -4.53 -1.15 -28.39
CA TYR A 225 -5.88 -1.18 -28.98
C TYR A 225 -6.64 -2.49 -28.72
N GLU A 226 -5.94 -3.61 -28.74
CA GLU A 226 -6.55 -4.93 -28.48
C GLU A 226 -7.05 -5.03 -27.05
N TYR A 227 -6.26 -4.59 -26.09
CA TYR A 227 -6.64 -4.53 -24.67
C TYR A 227 -7.83 -3.60 -24.45
N ALA A 228 -7.81 -2.40 -25.06
CA ALA A 228 -8.93 -1.47 -25.01
C ALA A 228 -10.22 -2.12 -25.54
N GLY A 229 -10.15 -2.82 -26.68
CA GLY A 229 -11.26 -3.56 -27.25
C GLY A 229 -11.78 -4.68 -26.33
N LYS A 230 -10.88 -5.47 -25.72
CA LYS A 230 -11.26 -6.50 -24.75
C LYS A 230 -11.95 -5.92 -23.50
N LEU A 231 -11.44 -4.79 -23.00
CA LEU A 231 -12.01 -4.10 -21.85
C LEU A 231 -13.38 -3.51 -22.19
N ASN A 232 -13.53 -2.89 -23.38
CA ASN A 232 -14.80 -2.35 -23.86
C ASN A 232 -15.88 -3.43 -24.01
N ARG A 233 -15.51 -4.65 -24.46
CA ARG A 233 -16.45 -5.80 -24.57
C ARG A 233 -17.03 -6.26 -23.24
N GLN A 234 -16.43 -5.87 -22.10
CA GLN A 234 -17.02 -6.18 -20.79
C GLN A 234 -18.33 -5.41 -20.50
N GLY A 235 -18.69 -4.42 -21.32
CA GLY A 235 -19.94 -3.70 -21.18
C GLY A 235 -20.05 -2.79 -19.95
N VAL A 236 -18.93 -2.46 -19.32
CA VAL A 236 -18.85 -1.69 -18.07
C VAL A 236 -18.20 -0.34 -18.36
N CYS A 237 -18.87 0.77 -18.05
CA CYS A 237 -18.28 2.10 -18.18
C CYS A 237 -17.09 2.29 -17.26
N ILE A 238 -15.91 2.54 -17.81
CA ILE A 238 -14.61 2.63 -17.12
C ILE A 238 -13.95 3.94 -17.53
N LYS A 239 -13.41 4.67 -16.56
CA LYS A 239 -12.49 5.79 -16.80
C LYS A 239 -11.14 5.24 -17.25
N ALA A 240 -10.53 5.88 -18.24
CA ALA A 240 -9.28 5.43 -18.81
C ALA A 240 -8.37 6.58 -19.22
N HIS A 241 -7.05 6.34 -19.15
CA HIS A 241 -6.03 7.13 -19.83
C HIS A 241 -5.33 6.29 -20.87
N ILE A 242 -5.12 6.83 -22.05
CA ILE A 242 -4.33 6.18 -23.10
C ILE A 242 -2.86 6.36 -22.80
N LYS A 243 -2.11 5.27 -22.79
CA LYS A 243 -0.66 5.35 -22.79
C LYS A 243 -0.14 5.35 -24.23
N ILE A 244 0.65 6.36 -24.59
CA ILE A 244 1.31 6.49 -25.87
C ILE A 244 2.80 6.13 -25.71
N ASP A 245 3.29 5.19 -26.50
CA ASP A 245 4.69 4.83 -26.51
C ASP A 245 5.47 5.76 -27.44
N SER A 246 6.18 6.70 -26.84
CA SER A 246 7.02 7.66 -27.58
C SER A 246 8.46 7.19 -27.78
N GLY A 247 8.80 5.94 -27.37
CA GLY A 247 10.13 5.36 -27.55
C GLY A 247 10.69 4.60 -26.35
N MET A 248 9.89 4.34 -25.30
CA MET A 248 10.31 3.50 -24.18
C MET A 248 10.12 1.99 -24.47
N HIS A 249 9.23 1.64 -25.40
CA HIS A 249 8.95 0.27 -25.87
C HIS A 249 8.59 -0.72 -24.77
N ARG A 250 7.76 -0.27 -23.79
CA ARG A 250 7.31 -1.12 -22.68
C ARG A 250 5.82 -1.41 -22.72
N LEU A 251 5.00 -0.39 -22.81
CA LEU A 251 3.53 -0.42 -22.92
C LEU A 251 3.11 0.83 -23.68
N GLY A 252 1.99 0.79 -24.37
CA GLY A 252 1.36 1.96 -25.01
C GLY A 252 1.07 1.74 -26.47
N PHE A 253 0.13 2.52 -26.98
CA PHE A 253 -0.14 2.65 -28.40
C PHE A 253 1.08 3.26 -29.11
N ALA A 254 1.42 2.80 -30.30
CA ALA A 254 2.45 3.44 -31.09
C ALA A 254 2.08 4.90 -31.40
N CYS A 255 3.02 5.83 -31.32
CA CYS A 255 2.77 7.26 -31.57
C CYS A 255 2.23 7.56 -32.95
N ASP A 256 2.58 6.76 -33.95
CA ASP A 256 2.21 6.88 -35.36
C ASP A 256 0.89 6.16 -35.70
N ASP A 257 0.40 5.29 -34.82
CA ASP A 257 -0.88 4.60 -35.00
C ASP A 257 -2.06 5.46 -34.49
N ILE A 258 -2.22 6.62 -35.09
CA ILE A 258 -3.30 7.56 -34.75
C ILE A 258 -4.68 6.93 -34.94
N ASN A 259 -4.83 6.03 -35.92
CA ASN A 259 -6.10 5.37 -36.19
C ASN A 259 -6.55 4.48 -35.02
N SER A 260 -5.67 3.69 -34.44
CA SER A 260 -5.99 2.87 -33.26
C SER A 260 -6.33 3.74 -32.05
N ILE A 261 -5.58 4.83 -31.83
CA ILE A 261 -5.85 5.76 -30.74
C ILE A 261 -7.22 6.42 -30.96
N LYS A 262 -7.49 6.96 -32.13
CA LYS A 262 -8.78 7.57 -32.51
C LYS A 262 -9.96 6.61 -32.33
N ASN A 263 -9.78 5.34 -32.74
CA ASN A 263 -10.84 4.35 -32.60
C ASN A 263 -11.07 3.94 -31.13
N ALA A 264 -10.07 4.01 -30.28
CA ALA A 264 -10.24 3.80 -28.84
C ALA A 264 -11.17 4.86 -28.22
N PHE A 265 -11.07 6.14 -28.63
CA PHE A 265 -11.98 7.21 -28.16
C PHE A 265 -13.45 6.97 -28.52
N LYS A 266 -13.73 6.18 -29.56
CA LYS A 266 -15.10 5.84 -30.01
C LYS A 266 -15.71 4.65 -29.24
N MET A 267 -14.96 3.99 -28.36
CA MET A 267 -15.40 2.81 -27.63
C MET A 267 -16.44 3.19 -26.57
N LYS A 268 -17.64 2.65 -26.68
CA LYS A 268 -18.84 3.03 -25.92
C LYS A 268 -18.68 2.98 -24.40
N TYR A 269 -17.91 2.00 -23.91
CA TYR A 269 -17.77 1.74 -22.47
C TYR A 269 -16.43 2.24 -21.88
N LEU A 270 -15.63 2.95 -22.68
CA LEU A 270 -14.39 3.57 -22.23
C LEU A 270 -14.53 5.09 -22.22
N LYS A 271 -14.50 5.69 -21.03
CA LYS A 271 -14.42 7.14 -20.89
C LYS A 271 -12.95 7.53 -20.82
N ILE A 272 -12.38 7.93 -21.95
CA ILE A 272 -10.98 8.35 -22.01
C ILE A 272 -10.91 9.80 -21.52
N GLU A 273 -10.25 9.99 -20.38
CA GLU A 273 -10.12 11.28 -19.69
C GLU A 273 -8.71 11.87 -19.85
N GLY A 274 -7.73 11.11 -20.38
CA GLY A 274 -6.38 11.62 -20.58
C GLY A 274 -5.50 10.73 -21.43
N ALA A 275 -4.31 11.26 -21.74
CA ALA A 275 -3.24 10.53 -22.41
C ALA A 275 -1.89 10.82 -21.76
N PHE A 276 -0.99 9.83 -21.79
CA PHE A 276 0.33 10.02 -21.22
C PHE A 276 1.42 9.19 -21.90
N THR A 277 2.64 9.66 -21.78
CA THR A 277 3.84 8.89 -22.08
C THR A 277 4.78 8.80 -20.90
N HIS A 278 5.92 8.12 -21.06
CA HIS A 278 6.98 8.03 -20.06
C HIS A 278 8.34 8.15 -20.73
N LEU A 279 9.09 9.14 -20.28
CA LEU A 279 10.42 9.40 -20.78
C LEU A 279 11.41 8.40 -20.17
N SER A 280 12.21 7.74 -21.00
CA SER A 280 13.07 6.63 -20.58
C SER A 280 14.45 7.05 -20.09
N SER A 281 14.95 8.17 -20.60
CA SER A 281 16.32 8.66 -20.33
C SER A 281 16.36 10.07 -19.76
N CYS A 282 15.23 10.53 -19.17
CA CYS A 282 15.13 11.88 -18.62
C CYS A 282 15.89 12.08 -17.29
N ASP A 283 16.48 11.03 -16.74
CA ASP A 283 17.37 11.03 -15.56
C ASP A 283 18.81 11.40 -15.90
N SER A 284 19.20 11.36 -17.18
CA SER A 284 20.53 11.70 -17.65
C SER A 284 20.56 13.07 -18.35
N LEU A 285 21.65 13.84 -18.14
CA LEU A 285 21.97 15.09 -18.82
C LEU A 285 23.07 14.93 -19.88
N LYS A 286 23.40 13.70 -20.29
CA LYS A 286 24.29 13.44 -21.42
C LYS A 286 23.60 13.82 -22.73
N ARG A 287 24.36 14.34 -23.68
CA ARG A 287 23.83 14.89 -24.94
C ARG A 287 22.92 13.90 -25.67
N ASP A 288 23.36 12.66 -25.82
CA ASP A 288 22.60 11.63 -26.54
C ASP A 288 21.26 11.32 -25.83
N ASP A 289 21.24 11.30 -24.47
CA ASP A 289 20.05 11.08 -23.67
C ASP A 289 19.09 12.28 -23.72
N ILE A 290 19.64 13.50 -23.75
CA ILE A 290 18.85 14.71 -23.95
C ILE A 290 18.20 14.69 -25.33
N ASP A 291 18.97 14.42 -26.41
CA ASP A 291 18.47 14.37 -27.78
C ASP A 291 17.38 13.28 -27.93
N PHE A 292 17.61 12.12 -27.29
CA PHE A 292 16.62 11.05 -27.28
C PHE A 292 15.33 11.45 -26.53
N THR A 293 15.48 12.06 -25.36
CA THR A 293 14.34 12.53 -24.56
C THR A 293 13.55 13.60 -25.30
N GLN A 294 14.22 14.54 -25.96
CA GLN A 294 13.54 15.55 -26.79
C GLN A 294 12.76 14.92 -27.94
N ARG A 295 13.31 13.91 -28.63
CA ARG A 295 12.57 13.15 -29.64
C ARG A 295 11.33 12.46 -29.06
N GLN A 296 11.41 11.86 -27.85
CA GLN A 296 10.25 11.30 -27.18
C GLN A 296 9.16 12.35 -26.90
N ILE A 297 9.56 13.53 -26.43
CA ILE A 297 8.67 14.67 -26.17
C ILE A 297 7.97 15.12 -27.46
N GLN A 298 8.76 15.32 -28.54
CA GLN A 298 8.24 15.74 -29.83
C GLN A 298 7.26 14.72 -30.42
N ARG A 299 7.58 13.43 -30.38
CA ARG A 299 6.69 12.36 -30.88
C ARG A 299 5.39 12.31 -30.09
N PHE A 300 5.42 12.50 -28.79
CA PHE A 300 4.21 12.51 -27.98
C PHE A 300 3.29 13.69 -28.33
N TYR A 301 3.82 14.92 -28.37
CA TYR A 301 3.00 16.07 -28.69
C TYR A 301 2.54 16.07 -30.17
N HIS A 302 3.36 15.54 -31.08
CA HIS A 302 2.92 15.36 -32.46
C HIS A 302 1.71 14.41 -32.56
N ALA A 303 1.71 13.29 -31.82
CA ALA A 303 0.55 12.40 -31.78
C ALA A 303 -0.69 13.09 -31.18
N ILE A 304 -0.52 13.92 -30.15
CA ILE A 304 -1.63 14.70 -29.57
C ILE A 304 -2.19 15.70 -30.59
N ASN A 305 -1.33 16.47 -31.29
CA ASN A 305 -1.75 17.43 -32.32
C ASN A 305 -2.52 16.73 -33.45
N LEU A 306 -2.05 15.56 -33.91
CA LEU A 306 -2.78 14.79 -34.94
C LEU A 306 -4.17 14.32 -34.46
N LEU A 307 -4.34 14.03 -33.17
CA LEU A 307 -5.65 13.73 -32.62
C LEU A 307 -6.55 14.97 -32.61
N GLU A 308 -6.00 16.12 -32.22
CA GLU A 308 -6.72 17.41 -32.24
C GLU A 308 -7.13 17.79 -33.67
N ASP A 309 -6.27 17.62 -34.65
CA ASP A 309 -6.59 17.81 -36.08
C ASP A 309 -7.71 16.87 -36.57
N CYS A 310 -7.86 15.70 -35.93
CA CYS A 310 -8.98 14.79 -36.17
C CYS A 310 -10.24 15.14 -35.36
N GLY A 311 -10.27 16.27 -34.66
CA GLY A 311 -11.39 16.71 -33.82
C GLY A 311 -11.49 15.97 -32.47
N ILE A 312 -10.42 15.34 -31.99
CA ILE A 312 -10.38 14.67 -30.71
C ILE A 312 -9.56 15.51 -29.73
N SER A 313 -10.23 16.15 -28.79
CA SER A 313 -9.56 16.82 -27.67
C SER A 313 -9.24 15.80 -26.57
N VAL A 314 -7.98 15.74 -26.14
CA VAL A 314 -7.54 14.93 -25.01
C VAL A 314 -7.58 15.80 -23.75
N PRO A 315 -8.47 15.49 -22.76
CA PRO A 315 -8.70 16.39 -21.63
C PRO A 315 -7.50 16.61 -20.71
N GLU A 316 -6.72 15.54 -20.44
CA GLU A 316 -5.61 15.57 -19.48
C GLU A 316 -4.35 14.95 -20.10
N LEU A 317 -3.25 15.69 -20.07
CA LEU A 317 -1.95 15.24 -20.56
C LEU A 317 -0.94 15.11 -19.43
N HIS A 318 -0.16 14.02 -19.42
CA HIS A 318 0.94 13.89 -18.47
C HIS A 318 2.14 13.14 -19.06
N ILE A 319 3.30 13.77 -19.02
CA ILE A 319 4.54 13.28 -19.60
C ILE A 319 5.65 13.12 -18.55
N GLN A 320 5.71 14.02 -17.59
CA GLN A 320 6.80 14.12 -16.63
C GLN A 320 6.71 13.07 -15.52
N SER A 321 7.87 12.52 -15.13
CA SER A 321 8.14 11.81 -13.88
C SER A 321 8.91 12.71 -12.91
N SER A 322 9.50 12.17 -11.83
CA SER A 322 10.41 12.94 -10.96
C SER A 322 11.54 13.59 -11.75
N TYR A 323 12.29 12.83 -12.54
CA TYR A 323 13.38 13.39 -13.37
C TYR A 323 12.86 14.21 -14.53
N GLY A 324 11.72 13.84 -15.12
CA GLY A 324 11.08 14.68 -16.12
C GLY A 324 10.78 16.09 -15.61
N LEU A 325 10.31 16.22 -14.37
CA LEU A 325 10.13 17.52 -13.73
C LEU A 325 11.47 18.23 -13.48
N LEU A 326 12.45 17.52 -12.92
CA LEU A 326 13.70 18.14 -12.50
C LEU A 326 14.60 18.57 -13.67
N ASN A 327 14.48 17.91 -14.85
CA ASN A 327 15.30 18.18 -16.02
C ASN A 327 14.57 18.92 -17.14
N TYR A 328 13.24 18.85 -17.19
CA TYR A 328 12.40 19.39 -18.26
C TYR A 328 11.14 20.09 -17.71
N SER A 329 11.31 20.97 -16.72
CA SER A 329 10.21 21.59 -15.97
C SER A 329 9.22 22.41 -16.80
N GLY A 330 9.63 22.90 -17.98
CA GLY A 330 8.81 23.74 -18.86
C GLY A 330 7.80 23.01 -19.75
N LEU A 331 7.65 21.69 -19.62
CA LEU A 331 6.73 20.94 -20.49
C LEU A 331 5.28 21.21 -20.10
N LYS A 332 4.45 21.50 -21.11
CA LYS A 332 3.00 21.71 -20.92
C LYS A 332 2.32 20.37 -20.61
N CYS A 333 1.74 20.25 -19.42
CA CYS A 333 0.99 19.07 -19.00
C CYS A 333 0.03 19.42 -17.86
N ASP A 334 -0.97 18.57 -17.65
CA ASP A 334 -1.96 18.74 -16.57
C ASP A 334 -1.52 18.04 -15.28
N TYR A 335 -0.71 16.98 -15.40
CA TYR A 335 -0.16 16.27 -14.25
C TYR A 335 1.33 15.99 -14.38
N VAL A 336 2.03 16.11 -13.26
CA VAL A 336 3.37 15.54 -13.07
C VAL A 336 3.28 14.33 -12.14
N ARG A 337 3.74 13.16 -12.59
CA ARG A 337 3.74 11.91 -11.83
C ARG A 337 5.01 11.80 -10.98
N VAL A 338 4.98 12.34 -9.78
CA VAL A 338 6.15 12.35 -8.90
C VAL A 338 6.21 11.06 -8.09
N GLY A 339 7.32 10.33 -8.21
CA GLY A 339 7.64 9.13 -7.45
C GLY A 339 8.81 9.37 -6.49
N ILE A 340 10.00 8.93 -6.88
CA ILE A 340 11.18 8.88 -5.98
C ILE A 340 11.54 10.22 -5.33
N ALA A 341 11.45 11.34 -6.05
CA ALA A 341 11.75 12.67 -5.50
C ALA A 341 10.76 13.08 -4.39
N LEU A 342 9.52 12.58 -4.41
CA LEU A 342 8.55 12.84 -3.34
C LEU A 342 9.02 12.25 -2.00
N TYR A 343 9.75 11.14 -2.06
CA TYR A 343 10.31 10.47 -0.88
C TYR A 343 11.66 11.05 -0.44
N GLY A 344 12.11 12.12 -1.10
CA GLY A 344 13.24 12.92 -0.66
C GLY A 344 14.61 12.36 -1.06
N VAL A 345 14.65 11.50 -2.06
CA VAL A 345 15.88 10.92 -2.61
C VAL A 345 15.83 10.87 -4.13
N LEU A 346 17.00 10.72 -4.77
CA LEU A 346 17.14 10.38 -6.18
C LEU A 346 17.54 8.90 -6.32
N SER A 347 17.63 8.40 -7.54
CA SER A 347 17.88 6.97 -7.80
C SER A 347 19.30 6.56 -7.42
N THR A 348 20.30 7.40 -7.72
CA THR A 348 21.72 7.17 -7.41
C THR A 348 22.32 8.39 -6.70
N PRO A 349 23.46 8.26 -6.01
CA PRO A 349 24.14 9.40 -5.38
C PRO A 349 24.79 10.34 -6.42
N TRP A 350 24.95 9.87 -7.64
CA TRP A 350 25.60 10.59 -8.73
C TRP A 350 24.64 11.36 -9.63
N ASP A 351 23.35 11.23 -9.40
CA ASP A 351 22.34 11.87 -10.22
C ASP A 351 22.46 13.40 -10.15
N LYS A 352 22.65 14.00 -11.32
CA LYS A 352 22.65 15.45 -11.51
C LYS A 352 21.37 15.84 -12.22
N THR A 353 20.72 16.86 -11.73
CA THR A 353 19.48 17.38 -12.31
C THR A 353 19.63 18.89 -12.60
N ALA A 354 18.92 19.38 -13.63
CA ALA A 354 18.93 20.79 -13.99
C ALA A 354 18.36 21.68 -12.87
N LEU A 355 17.27 21.23 -12.24
CA LEU A 355 16.77 21.81 -11.00
C LEU A 355 17.27 20.97 -9.83
N GLN A 356 17.87 21.60 -8.85
CA GLN A 356 18.42 20.96 -7.65
C GLN A 356 17.64 21.39 -6.40
N PRO A 357 16.37 20.98 -6.25
CA PRO A 357 15.62 21.34 -5.07
C PRO A 357 16.21 20.64 -3.84
N GLU A 358 16.19 21.32 -2.69
CA GLU A 358 16.48 20.67 -1.41
C GLU A 358 15.38 19.64 -1.14
N LEU A 359 15.72 18.35 -1.19
CA LEU A 359 14.83 17.25 -0.85
C LEU A 359 15.24 16.65 0.49
N ARG A 360 14.25 16.23 1.29
CA ARG A 360 14.46 15.69 2.63
C ARG A 360 14.02 14.24 2.68
N PRO A 361 14.91 13.28 2.99
CA PRO A 361 14.56 11.88 3.10
C PRO A 361 13.37 11.64 4.04
N VAL A 362 12.41 10.86 3.57
CA VAL A 362 11.18 10.55 4.31
C VAL A 362 11.34 9.30 5.18
N MET A 363 12.12 8.31 4.72
CA MET A 363 12.35 7.05 5.42
C MET A 363 13.65 7.04 6.19
N SER A 364 13.62 6.44 7.38
CA SER A 364 14.82 5.90 8.06
C SER A 364 14.58 4.43 8.40
N LEU A 365 15.63 3.60 8.28
CA LEU A 365 15.63 2.19 8.66
C LEU A 365 16.47 2.01 9.92
N LYS A 366 15.87 1.50 10.98
CA LYS A 366 16.49 1.38 12.30
C LYS A 366 16.31 -0.02 12.87
N ALA A 367 17.29 -0.48 13.64
CA ALA A 367 17.23 -1.75 14.37
C ALA A 367 17.75 -1.56 15.79
N LYS A 368 17.25 -2.36 16.73
CA LYS A 368 17.82 -2.46 18.08
C LYS A 368 19.02 -3.38 18.07
N ILE A 369 20.01 -3.11 18.91
CA ILE A 369 21.09 -4.06 19.19
C ILE A 369 20.51 -5.16 20.07
N ALA A 370 20.50 -6.41 19.57
CA ALA A 370 19.99 -7.54 20.32
C ALA A 370 20.97 -7.99 21.42
N MET A 371 22.27 -7.98 21.08
CA MET A 371 23.36 -8.31 22.02
C MET A 371 24.66 -7.74 21.51
N THR A 372 25.61 -7.61 22.44
CA THR A 372 27.03 -7.40 22.13
C THR A 372 27.83 -8.61 22.63
N ARG A 373 28.95 -8.91 21.98
CA ARG A 373 29.90 -9.98 22.44
C ARG A 373 31.31 -9.63 22.05
N GLU A 374 32.25 -10.21 22.80
CA GLU A 374 33.65 -10.21 22.45
C GLU A 374 33.97 -11.42 21.57
N VAL A 375 34.92 -11.25 20.67
CA VAL A 375 35.43 -12.24 19.72
C VAL A 375 36.95 -12.15 19.80
N ALA A 376 37.62 -13.23 20.16
CA ALA A 376 39.07 -13.22 20.26
C ALA A 376 39.74 -13.15 18.90
N GLU A 377 40.98 -12.67 18.88
CA GLU A 377 41.80 -12.68 17.67
C GLU A 377 41.85 -14.09 17.05
N GLY A 378 41.70 -14.18 15.74
CA GLY A 378 41.71 -15.43 14.97
C GLY A 378 40.37 -16.13 14.87
N GLU A 379 39.35 -15.79 15.70
CA GLU A 379 38.02 -16.38 15.62
C GLU A 379 37.25 -15.92 14.39
N TYR A 380 36.26 -16.72 13.98
CA TYR A 380 35.43 -16.47 12.80
C TYR A 380 34.02 -16.05 13.18
N VAL A 381 33.44 -15.15 12.39
CA VAL A 381 32.06 -14.68 12.58
C VAL A 381 31.19 -14.99 11.34
N GLY A 382 30.00 -15.55 11.59
CA GLY A 382 28.93 -15.75 10.63
C GLY A 382 29.12 -16.92 9.67
N TYR A 383 28.22 -17.03 8.71
CA TYR A 383 28.18 -18.12 7.74
C TYR A 383 29.43 -18.18 6.86
N GLY A 384 29.95 -19.40 6.67
CA GLY A 384 31.07 -19.66 5.76
C GLY A 384 32.38 -19.07 6.29
N ARG A 385 32.47 -18.71 7.57
CA ARG A 385 33.68 -18.12 8.19
C ARG A 385 34.17 -16.90 7.39
N ALA A 386 33.23 -16.07 6.89
CA ALA A 386 33.52 -14.99 5.96
C ALA A 386 34.20 -13.77 6.59
N PHE A 387 34.25 -13.70 7.91
CA PHE A 387 35.02 -12.72 8.67
C PHE A 387 35.92 -13.44 9.68
N ARG A 388 37.17 -13.02 9.76
CA ARG A 388 38.10 -13.46 10.79
C ARG A 388 38.56 -12.24 11.59
N ALA A 389 38.46 -12.30 12.91
CA ALA A 389 38.93 -11.22 13.79
C ALA A 389 40.46 -11.12 13.69
N VAL A 390 40.97 -9.92 13.38
CA VAL A 390 42.43 -9.66 13.28
C VAL A 390 43.03 -9.18 14.61
N CYS A 391 42.19 -8.87 15.57
CA CYS A 391 42.50 -8.53 16.96
C CYS A 391 41.30 -8.88 17.83
N ASP A 392 41.45 -8.84 19.14
CA ASP A 392 40.30 -8.94 20.06
C ASP A 392 39.28 -7.84 19.69
N SER A 393 38.12 -8.28 19.32
CA SER A 393 37.06 -7.43 18.70
C SER A 393 35.79 -7.47 19.51
N LYS A 394 35.06 -6.38 19.53
CA LYS A 394 33.69 -6.32 20.07
C LYS A 394 32.68 -6.17 18.92
N ILE A 395 31.69 -7.04 18.90
CA ILE A 395 30.68 -7.04 17.85
C ILE A 395 29.27 -6.82 18.42
N ALA A 396 28.40 -6.24 17.62
CA ALA A 396 26.97 -6.15 17.91
C ALA A 396 26.15 -6.96 16.90
N VAL A 397 25.10 -7.60 17.39
CA VAL A 397 24.13 -8.35 16.57
C VAL A 397 22.86 -7.51 16.44
N LEU A 398 22.46 -7.26 15.20
CA LEU A 398 21.23 -6.55 14.86
C LEU A 398 20.19 -7.53 14.33
N PRO A 399 18.95 -7.56 14.86
CA PRO A 399 17.89 -8.49 14.47
C PRO A 399 17.15 -8.00 13.20
N ILE A 400 17.91 -7.79 12.14
CA ILE A 400 17.45 -7.42 10.80
C ILE A 400 18.32 -8.11 9.76
N GLY A 401 17.73 -8.61 8.67
CA GLY A 401 18.46 -9.31 7.63
C GLY A 401 17.78 -9.22 6.26
N TYR A 402 18.16 -10.12 5.33
CA TYR A 402 17.68 -10.02 3.95
C TYR A 402 16.18 -10.35 3.80
N ALA A 403 15.56 -11.07 4.73
CA ALA A 403 14.12 -11.28 4.73
C ALA A 403 13.32 -10.02 5.11
N ASP A 404 13.99 -9.02 5.70
CA ASP A 404 13.42 -7.71 6.00
C ASP A 404 13.61 -6.70 4.85
N GLY A 405 14.35 -7.12 3.79
CA GLY A 405 14.64 -6.29 2.62
C GLY A 405 16.08 -5.75 2.57
N PHE A 406 16.90 -5.91 3.64
CA PHE A 406 18.29 -5.44 3.65
C PHE A 406 19.21 -6.39 2.86
N PRO A 407 19.78 -5.99 1.72
CA PRO A 407 20.39 -6.89 0.76
C PRO A 407 21.56 -7.70 1.31
N ARG A 408 21.63 -9.02 0.99
CA ARG A 408 22.74 -9.90 1.40
C ARG A 408 24.07 -9.51 0.77
N THR A 409 24.06 -8.84 -0.38
CA THR A 409 25.25 -8.32 -1.07
C THR A 409 26.00 -7.25 -0.28
N LEU A 410 25.35 -6.64 0.72
CA LEU A 410 25.94 -5.68 1.65
C LEU A 410 26.79 -6.33 2.75
N SER A 411 27.08 -7.63 2.65
CA SER A 411 27.93 -8.40 3.54
C SER A 411 29.41 -8.01 3.46
N CYS A 412 30.19 -8.39 4.47
CA CYS A 412 31.66 -8.38 4.46
C CYS A 412 32.27 -6.99 4.21
N GLY A 413 31.78 -5.96 4.86
CA GLY A 413 32.30 -4.61 4.78
C GLY A 413 31.68 -3.73 3.68
N ASN A 414 30.80 -4.28 2.82
CA ASN A 414 30.17 -3.50 1.74
C ASN A 414 29.13 -2.49 2.27
N ALA A 415 28.78 -2.54 3.56
CA ALA A 415 27.94 -1.53 4.21
C ALA A 415 28.38 -1.32 5.66
N GLY A 416 27.90 -0.22 6.24
CA GLY A 416 27.99 0.07 7.65
C GLY A 416 26.64 0.53 8.20
N VAL A 417 26.55 0.60 9.52
CA VAL A 417 25.40 1.18 10.22
C VAL A 417 25.91 2.27 11.17
N LEU A 418 25.05 3.23 11.52
CA LEU A 418 25.40 4.25 12.51
C LEU A 418 24.96 3.82 13.91
N ILE A 419 25.88 3.87 14.85
CA ILE A 419 25.63 3.66 16.28
C ILE A 419 26.25 4.87 17.02
N GLY A 420 25.44 5.65 17.72
CA GLY A 420 25.91 6.86 18.39
C GLY A 420 26.61 7.87 17.47
N GLY A 421 26.23 7.94 16.18
CA GLY A 421 26.84 8.80 15.18
C GLY A 421 28.12 8.24 14.54
N ARG A 422 28.63 7.07 14.96
CA ARG A 422 29.82 6.42 14.39
C ARG A 422 29.44 5.28 13.48
N ILE A 423 30.20 5.07 12.40
CA ILE A 423 29.99 3.96 11.47
C ILE A 423 30.56 2.67 12.07
N ALA A 424 29.71 1.65 12.17
CA ALA A 424 30.05 0.28 12.49
C ALA A 424 29.92 -0.57 11.21
N PRO A 425 31.02 -1.14 10.66
CA PRO A 425 30.97 -1.91 9.43
C PRO A 425 30.24 -3.24 9.63
N VAL A 426 29.49 -3.67 8.62
CA VAL A 426 28.87 -5.00 8.58
C VAL A 426 29.96 -6.05 8.38
N ILE A 427 30.11 -6.98 9.32
CA ILE A 427 31.08 -8.05 9.28
C ILE A 427 30.42 -9.40 8.99
N GLY A 428 31.15 -10.29 8.32
CA GLY A 428 30.63 -11.58 7.91
C GLY A 428 29.43 -11.45 6.96
N ARG A 429 28.71 -12.55 6.76
CA ARG A 429 27.58 -12.59 5.84
C ARG A 429 26.29 -12.19 6.56
N ILE A 430 25.50 -11.30 5.94
CA ILE A 430 24.14 -10.97 6.39
C ILE A 430 23.29 -12.24 6.30
N CYS A 431 22.60 -12.55 7.41
CA CYS A 431 21.72 -13.71 7.55
C CYS A 431 20.27 -13.34 7.14
N MET A 432 19.37 -14.31 7.17
CA MET A 432 17.95 -14.09 6.88
C MET A 432 17.33 -13.04 7.81
N ASP A 433 17.61 -13.13 9.10
CA ASP A 433 16.94 -12.38 10.16
C ASP A 433 17.90 -11.52 11.00
N GLN A 434 19.21 -11.58 10.73
CA GLN A 434 20.25 -10.95 11.57
C GLN A 434 21.45 -10.52 10.72
N LEU A 435 22.15 -9.50 11.21
CA LEU A 435 23.49 -9.12 10.74
C LEU A 435 24.38 -8.76 11.93
N MET A 436 25.68 -8.80 11.73
CA MET A 436 26.69 -8.47 12.72
C MET A 436 27.48 -7.25 12.24
N VAL A 437 27.85 -6.40 13.18
CA VAL A 437 28.66 -5.21 12.94
C VAL A 437 29.82 -5.14 13.94
N ASP A 438 30.96 -4.65 13.49
CA ASP A 438 32.10 -4.39 14.35
C ASP A 438 31.92 -3.07 15.12
N ILE A 439 31.99 -3.15 16.43
CA ILE A 439 31.87 -2.01 17.35
C ILE A 439 33.14 -1.83 18.21
N THR A 440 34.25 -2.43 17.84
CA THR A 440 35.50 -2.43 18.63
C THR A 440 35.94 -1.00 18.99
N GLY A 441 35.83 -0.06 18.04
CA GLY A 441 36.18 1.35 18.29
C GLY A 441 35.04 2.23 18.82
N ILE A 442 33.88 1.64 19.22
CA ILE A 442 32.70 2.43 19.64
C ILE A 442 32.38 2.12 21.09
N GLU A 443 32.72 3.03 21.99
CA GLU A 443 32.51 2.84 23.43
C GLU A 443 31.04 2.99 23.84
N GLY A 444 30.67 2.35 24.93
CA GLY A 444 29.37 2.51 25.58
C GLY A 444 28.21 1.80 24.91
N VAL A 445 28.43 1.07 23.81
CA VAL A 445 27.39 0.36 23.07
C VAL A 445 26.84 -0.81 23.88
N ARG A 446 25.50 -0.88 24.00
CA ARG A 446 24.78 -1.90 24.80
C ARG A 446 23.62 -2.50 24.02
N ALA A 447 23.19 -3.69 24.45
CA ALA A 447 21.91 -4.24 24.00
C ALA A 447 20.75 -3.27 24.29
N GLY A 448 19.84 -3.11 23.34
CA GLY A 448 18.74 -2.15 23.38
C GLY A 448 19.03 -0.80 22.72
N ASP A 449 20.29 -0.45 22.48
CA ASP A 449 20.63 0.75 21.71
C ASP A 449 20.13 0.65 20.27
N THR A 450 20.03 1.80 19.59
CA THR A 450 19.53 1.86 18.22
C THR A 450 20.66 2.03 17.23
N ALA A 451 20.75 1.10 16.28
CA ALA A 451 21.56 1.23 15.08
C ALA A 451 20.69 1.79 13.93
N VAL A 452 21.25 2.70 13.14
CA VAL A 452 20.59 3.30 11.96
C VAL A 452 21.25 2.75 10.71
N LEU A 453 20.48 2.02 9.91
CA LEU A 453 20.92 1.43 8.65
C LEU A 453 20.75 2.40 7.47
N ILE A 454 19.66 3.19 7.49
CA ILE A 454 19.39 4.28 6.56
C ILE A 454 18.86 5.44 7.38
N GLY A 455 19.40 6.64 7.20
CA GLY A 455 18.99 7.86 7.91
C GLY A 455 20.09 8.46 8.76
N SER A 456 19.71 9.33 9.70
CA SER A 456 20.65 10.11 10.54
C SER A 456 20.79 9.51 11.94
N SER A 457 22.02 9.61 12.48
CA SER A 457 22.34 9.38 13.88
C SER A 457 23.39 10.44 14.29
N ALA A 458 23.05 11.28 15.26
CA ALA A 458 23.81 12.50 15.58
C ALA A 458 24.07 13.34 14.30
N ASP A 459 25.31 13.70 14.04
CA ASP A 459 25.70 14.49 12.86
C ASP A 459 26.04 13.64 11.62
N SER A 460 25.90 12.32 11.70
CA SER A 460 26.21 11.40 10.61
C SER A 460 24.94 10.94 9.91
N PHE A 461 25.07 10.63 8.60
CA PHE A 461 23.96 10.23 7.75
C PHE A 461 24.37 9.10 6.79
N ILE A 462 23.54 8.08 6.67
CA ILE A 462 23.63 7.03 5.64
C ILE A 462 22.44 7.20 4.69
N SER A 463 22.72 7.48 3.42
CA SER A 463 21.67 7.68 2.43
C SER A 463 21.23 6.36 1.77
N ALA A 464 19.98 6.31 1.33
CA ALA A 464 19.49 5.16 0.58
C ALA A 464 20.16 5.03 -0.81
N PRO A 465 20.46 6.14 -1.54
CA PRO A 465 21.25 6.06 -2.77
C PRO A 465 22.64 5.44 -2.57
N ASP A 466 23.40 5.85 -1.54
CA ASP A 466 24.75 5.30 -1.29
C ASP A 466 24.70 3.79 -0.99
N ILE A 467 23.75 3.36 -0.16
CA ILE A 467 23.54 1.94 0.11
C ILE A 467 23.18 1.18 -1.18
N ALA A 468 22.29 1.71 -1.99
CA ALA A 468 21.89 1.05 -3.24
C ALA A 468 23.07 0.93 -4.21
N GLU A 469 23.84 1.99 -4.37
CA GLU A 469 25.04 2.03 -5.23
C GLU A 469 26.08 0.99 -4.78
N SER A 470 26.31 0.83 -3.47
CA SER A 470 27.34 -0.09 -2.95
C SER A 470 27.09 -1.56 -3.33
N TYR A 471 25.91 -1.91 -3.83
CA TYR A 471 25.63 -3.26 -4.35
C TYR A 471 25.10 -3.27 -5.81
N GLY A 472 25.32 -2.18 -6.55
CA GLY A 472 24.98 -2.08 -7.96
C GLY A 472 23.48 -1.97 -8.25
N SER A 473 22.73 -1.28 -7.40
CA SER A 473 21.28 -1.05 -7.55
C SER A 473 20.94 0.43 -7.45
N ILE A 474 19.64 0.74 -7.36
CA ILE A 474 19.10 2.09 -7.22
C ILE A 474 18.23 2.20 -5.97
N SER A 475 18.11 3.39 -5.41
CA SER A 475 17.30 3.63 -4.22
C SER A 475 15.83 3.21 -4.39
N ASN A 476 15.30 3.27 -5.62
CA ASN A 476 13.95 2.82 -5.94
C ASN A 476 13.74 1.33 -5.62
N GLU A 477 14.73 0.48 -5.97
CA GLU A 477 14.67 -0.95 -5.68
C GLU A 477 14.88 -1.21 -4.19
N LEU A 478 15.92 -0.62 -3.60
CA LEU A 478 16.23 -0.79 -2.18
C LEU A 478 15.02 -0.46 -1.31
N LEU A 479 14.45 0.73 -1.49
CA LEU A 479 13.33 1.21 -0.68
C LEU A 479 12.05 0.39 -0.90
N ALA A 480 11.73 0.03 -2.15
CA ALA A 480 10.54 -0.75 -2.47
C ALA A 480 10.57 -2.18 -1.89
N ARG A 481 11.75 -2.71 -1.60
CA ARG A 481 11.94 -4.04 -0.98
C ARG A 481 11.79 -4.04 0.53
N MET A 482 11.88 -2.87 1.17
CA MET A 482 11.70 -2.75 2.62
C MET A 482 10.23 -2.96 3.02
N GLY A 483 9.99 -3.51 4.18
CA GLY A 483 8.75 -3.31 4.88
C GLY A 483 7.77 -4.47 5.03
N ALA A 484 7.89 -5.60 4.33
CA ALA A 484 6.91 -6.70 4.49
C ALA A 484 6.83 -7.26 5.93
N ARG A 485 7.94 -7.22 6.67
CA ARG A 485 8.10 -7.71 8.05
C ARG A 485 8.42 -6.62 9.06
N LEU A 486 8.69 -5.40 8.58
CA LEU A 486 9.09 -4.27 9.42
C LEU A 486 7.87 -3.41 9.75
N PRO A 487 7.61 -3.13 11.02
CA PRO A 487 6.59 -2.17 11.42
C PRO A 487 6.96 -0.78 10.94
N VAL A 488 5.95 -0.04 10.49
CA VAL A 488 6.09 1.36 10.11
C VAL A 488 5.67 2.25 11.28
N VAL A 489 6.53 3.15 11.65
CA VAL A 489 6.33 4.12 12.73
C VAL A 489 6.38 5.52 12.15
N VAL A 490 5.33 6.30 12.39
CA VAL A 490 5.29 7.69 11.96
C VAL A 490 5.96 8.57 13.03
N LYS A 491 6.98 9.31 12.61
CA LYS A 491 7.57 10.36 13.44
C LYS A 491 6.59 11.52 13.54
N ASN A 492 6.07 11.77 14.72
CA ASN A 492 5.24 12.95 14.96
C ASN A 492 6.12 14.19 14.79
N VAL A 493 5.83 14.99 13.79
CA VAL A 493 6.36 16.35 13.70
C VAL A 493 5.60 17.18 14.74
N LYS A 494 6.31 17.64 15.76
CA LYS A 494 5.80 18.65 16.68
C LYS A 494 5.62 19.99 15.94
#